data_075270492cabaf0777e8c9f353269bb7
#
_entry.id   075270492cabaf0777e8c9f353269bb7
#
_cell.length_a   1.000
_cell.length_b   1.000
_cell.length_c   1.000
_cell.angle_alpha   90.00
_cell.angle_beta   90.00
_cell.angle_gamma   90.00
#
_symmetry.space_group_name_H-M   'P 1'
#
loop_
_entity.id
_entity.type
_entity.pdbx_description
1 polymer ?
#
loop_
_entity_poly.entity_id
_entity_poly.type
_entity_poly.pdbx_seq_one_letter_code
_entity_poly.pdbx_strand_id
1 'polypeptide(L)'
;MIHFNPKNTQKSSIIGFLSLFLLLSGLFLLEACSKSDSDNTNTTACTIKPQYVNDNSATQRAQMVAFCNNNGINYTVHPSGILYEIVTPGDTAKPNLCTSLTMTYSGKLMTGIQFDAGTITYALKDLIVGWQIAVPLIGKGGKIKMVIPSSLAYGANPPPSIPANAPLYFQMSID
;
A
#
# COMPACT_ATOMS: atom_id res chain seq x y z
N MET A 1 -10.58 10.92 -8.60
CA MET A 1 -9.24 11.55 -8.60
C MET A 1 -8.60 11.29 -7.25
N ILE A 2 -7.77 10.26 -7.16
CA ILE A 2 -7.14 9.83 -5.91
C ILE A 2 -6.03 10.83 -5.59
N HIS A 3 -6.15 11.58 -4.49
CA HIS A 3 -5.18 12.60 -4.09
C HIS A 3 -4.02 11.98 -3.33
N PHE A 4 -2.80 12.33 -3.77
CA PHE A 4 -1.54 12.07 -3.09
C PHE A 4 -1.52 12.69 -1.68
N ASN A 5 -0.93 12.00 -0.73
CA ASN A 5 -0.55 12.57 0.56
C ASN A 5 0.97 12.88 0.56
N PRO A 6 1.40 14.14 0.36
CA PRO A 6 2.82 14.49 0.30
C PRO A 6 3.33 14.94 1.67
N LYS A 7 3.48 14.04 2.64
CA LYS A 7 4.18 14.37 3.88
C LYS A 7 5.06 13.22 4.34
N ASN A 8 6.25 13.15 3.78
CA ASN A 8 7.42 12.69 4.53
C ASN A 8 8.72 13.13 3.83
N THR A 9 9.09 14.40 4.01
CA THR A 9 10.42 14.90 3.66
C THR A 9 11.27 14.91 4.93
N GLN A 10 11.99 13.83 5.21
CA GLN A 10 13.08 13.89 6.19
C GLN A 10 14.29 14.52 5.54
N LYS A 11 14.65 15.71 6.04
CA LYS A 11 15.95 16.35 5.79
C LYS A 11 17.03 15.61 6.58
N SER A 12 17.90 14.91 5.86
CA SER A 12 19.16 14.40 6.43
C SER A 12 20.19 15.53 6.47
N SER A 13 20.61 15.91 7.67
CA SER A 13 21.67 16.89 7.91
C SER A 13 23.01 16.16 7.85
N ILE A 14 23.86 16.53 6.89
CA ILE A 14 25.23 16.04 6.76
C ILE A 14 26.10 16.99 7.58
N ILE A 15 26.67 16.49 8.66
CA ILE A 15 27.77 17.18 9.37
C ILE A 15 29.06 16.46 8.97
N GLY A 16 29.92 17.23 8.31
CA GLY A 16 31.23 16.76 7.88
C GLY A 16 32.20 16.62 9.06
N PHE A 17 33.04 15.61 9.00
CA PHE A 17 34.30 15.59 9.72
C PHE A 17 35.44 15.34 8.74
N LEU A 18 36.24 16.40 8.60
CA LEU A 18 37.54 16.43 7.93
C LEU A 18 38.58 15.85 8.91
N SER A 19 39.28 14.81 8.54
CA SER A 19 40.56 14.49 9.18
C SER A 19 41.54 13.90 8.19
N LEU A 20 42.54 14.67 8.01
CA LEU A 20 43.83 14.52 7.31
C LEU A 20 44.69 13.45 7.99
N PHE A 21 45.23 12.44 7.26
CA PHE A 21 46.57 11.94 7.54
C PHE A 21 47.26 11.28 6.35
N LEU A 22 48.51 11.60 6.25
CA LEU A 22 49.55 11.38 5.24
C LEU A 22 49.95 9.93 4.96
N LEU A 23 50.34 9.70 3.68
CA LEU A 23 51.52 9.01 3.09
C LEU A 23 52.12 7.78 3.84
N LEU A 24 52.20 6.65 3.16
CA LEU A 24 53.50 6.02 2.82
C LEU A 24 53.37 4.94 1.69
N SER A 25 54.30 5.03 0.82
CA SER A 25 54.71 4.23 -0.33
C SER A 25 54.68 2.69 -0.19
N GLY A 26 54.40 2.01 -1.32
CA GLY A 26 55.11 0.78 -1.55
C GLY A 26 54.42 -0.31 -2.37
N LEU A 27 54.83 -0.44 -3.62
CA LEU A 27 55.08 -1.67 -4.36
C LEU A 27 53.94 -2.45 -5.03
N PHE A 28 54.02 -2.44 -6.32
CA PHE A 28 53.50 -3.32 -7.37
C PHE A 28 53.20 -4.76 -6.96
N LEU A 29 52.04 -5.23 -7.34
CA LEU A 29 51.84 -6.55 -7.93
C LEU A 29 50.65 -6.50 -8.87
N LEU A 30 50.91 -6.85 -10.13
CA LEU A 30 49.90 -7.17 -11.13
C LEU A 30 49.18 -8.44 -10.70
N GLU A 31 47.88 -8.41 -10.56
CA GLU A 31 47.05 -9.60 -10.62
C GLU A 31 45.81 -9.37 -11.47
N ALA A 32 45.76 -10.21 -12.42
CA ALA A 32 44.69 -10.71 -13.29
C ALA A 32 43.32 -10.09 -13.21
N CYS A 33 42.90 -9.58 -14.36
CA CYS A 33 41.55 -9.32 -14.76
C CYS A 33 40.69 -10.59 -14.59
N SER A 34 39.94 -10.69 -13.51
CA SER A 34 38.82 -11.59 -13.40
C SER A 34 37.58 -10.74 -13.70
N LYS A 35 36.94 -11.02 -14.86
CA LYS A 35 35.58 -10.57 -15.14
C LYS A 35 34.68 -11.16 -14.06
N SER A 36 34.34 -10.39 -13.08
CA SER A 36 33.17 -10.65 -12.25
C SER A 36 31.99 -9.98 -12.95
N ASP A 37 31.15 -10.78 -13.54
CA ASP A 37 29.82 -10.36 -13.93
C ASP A 37 29.15 -9.82 -12.67
N SER A 38 29.15 -8.50 -12.56
CA SER A 38 28.38 -7.81 -11.53
C SER A 38 26.90 -7.88 -11.91
N ASP A 39 26.29 -9.03 -11.66
CA ASP A 39 24.85 -9.11 -11.54
C ASP A 39 24.48 -8.39 -10.22
N ASN A 40 24.48 -7.06 -10.30
CA ASN A 40 24.06 -6.19 -9.21
C ASN A 40 22.54 -6.17 -9.16
N THR A 41 21.93 -7.30 -8.91
CA THR A 41 20.56 -7.40 -8.43
C THR A 41 20.53 -6.95 -6.98
N ASN A 42 20.78 -5.65 -6.76
CA ASN A 42 20.46 -5.02 -5.49
C ASN A 42 18.92 -4.90 -5.37
N THR A 43 18.27 -6.05 -5.28
CA THR A 43 16.87 -6.15 -4.86
C THR A 43 16.85 -5.81 -3.38
N THR A 44 16.90 -4.51 -3.09
CA THR A 44 16.64 -4.01 -1.73
C THR A 44 15.27 -4.54 -1.33
N ALA A 45 15.26 -5.56 -0.45
CA ALA A 45 14.02 -6.17 0.01
C ALA A 45 13.12 -5.06 0.55
N CYS A 46 11.86 -5.05 0.10
CA CYS A 46 10.89 -4.06 0.59
C CYS A 46 10.59 -4.33 2.07
N THR A 47 11.14 -3.50 2.94
CA THR A 47 10.94 -3.58 4.41
C THR A 47 9.80 -2.72 4.90
N ILE A 48 9.14 -1.96 4.00
CA ILE A 48 8.03 -1.07 4.34
C ILE A 48 6.82 -1.92 4.76
N LYS A 49 6.22 -1.52 5.89
CA LYS A 49 4.95 -2.10 6.38
C LYS A 49 3.91 -0.99 6.52
N PRO A 50 2.62 -1.30 6.32
CA PRO A 50 1.57 -0.30 6.54
C PRO A 50 1.58 0.14 8.01
N GLN A 51 1.55 1.46 8.22
CA GLN A 51 1.48 2.04 9.56
C GLN A 51 0.03 2.42 9.84
N TYR A 52 -0.57 1.79 10.83
CA TYR A 52 -1.96 2.06 11.21
C TYR A 52 -2.20 1.78 12.69
N VAL A 53 -3.23 2.43 13.22
CA VAL A 53 -3.85 2.09 14.50
C VAL A 53 -5.16 1.37 14.19
N ASN A 54 -5.48 0.32 14.94
CA ASN A 54 -6.73 -0.41 14.75
C ASN A 54 -7.92 0.54 14.92
N ASP A 55 -8.82 0.57 13.93
CA ASP A 55 -10.06 1.32 14.06
C ASP A 55 -11.07 0.52 14.89
N ASN A 56 -11.38 1.04 16.06
CA ASN A 56 -12.34 0.46 16.99
C ASN A 56 -13.66 1.25 17.06
N SER A 57 -13.94 2.12 16.08
CA SER A 57 -15.20 2.86 16.02
C SER A 57 -16.40 1.93 15.87
N ALA A 58 -17.15 1.73 16.96
CA ALA A 58 -18.33 0.87 16.97
C ALA A 58 -19.39 1.31 15.95
N THR A 59 -19.55 2.63 15.77
CA THR A 59 -20.51 3.21 14.82
C THR A 59 -20.12 2.89 13.38
N GLN A 60 -18.88 3.15 12.99
CA GLN A 60 -18.41 2.81 11.64
C GLN A 60 -18.47 1.30 11.40
N ARG A 61 -18.08 0.52 12.40
CA ARG A 61 -18.16 -0.94 12.32
C ARG A 61 -19.57 -1.42 12.02
N ALA A 62 -20.59 -0.89 12.72
CA ALA A 62 -21.98 -1.25 12.49
C ALA A 62 -22.44 -0.87 11.07
N GLN A 63 -22.07 0.31 10.56
CA GLN A 63 -22.35 0.74 9.18
C GLN A 63 -21.72 -0.20 8.14
N MET A 64 -20.46 -0.56 8.34
CA MET A 64 -19.71 -1.45 7.46
C MET A 64 -20.32 -2.86 7.41
N VAL A 65 -20.67 -3.42 8.57
CA VAL A 65 -21.34 -4.73 8.69
C VAL A 65 -22.70 -4.71 8.02
N ALA A 66 -23.51 -3.67 8.27
CA ALA A 66 -24.81 -3.52 7.62
C ALA A 66 -24.68 -3.44 6.09
N PHE A 67 -23.68 -2.70 5.58
CA PHE A 67 -23.39 -2.63 4.15
C PHE A 67 -23.04 -4.01 3.58
N CYS A 68 -22.15 -4.76 4.24
CA CYS A 68 -21.79 -6.12 3.81
C CYS A 68 -23.03 -7.04 3.73
N ASN A 69 -23.83 -7.05 4.78
CA ASN A 69 -25.04 -7.89 4.85
C ASN A 69 -26.04 -7.54 3.75
N ASN A 70 -26.30 -6.25 3.54
CA ASN A 70 -27.26 -5.76 2.53
C ASN A 70 -26.78 -6.01 1.08
N ASN A 71 -25.48 -6.22 0.86
CA ASN A 71 -24.89 -6.44 -0.46
C ASN A 71 -24.40 -7.88 -0.66
N GLY A 72 -24.71 -8.81 0.25
CA GLY A 72 -24.33 -10.22 0.13
C GLY A 72 -22.82 -10.45 0.11
N ILE A 73 -22.04 -9.64 0.86
CA ILE A 73 -20.60 -9.75 0.97
C ILE A 73 -20.26 -10.69 2.12
N ASN A 74 -19.63 -11.83 1.81
CA ASN A 74 -19.16 -12.80 2.82
C ASN A 74 -17.82 -12.35 3.37
N TYR A 75 -17.83 -11.46 4.34
CA TYR A 75 -16.62 -10.82 4.82
C TYR A 75 -15.88 -11.59 5.91
N THR A 76 -14.57 -11.48 5.88
CA THR A 76 -13.65 -11.77 6.98
C THR A 76 -13.21 -10.44 7.61
N VAL A 77 -12.98 -10.47 8.91
CA VAL A 77 -12.50 -9.30 9.66
C VAL A 77 -10.97 -9.34 9.74
N HIS A 78 -10.31 -8.33 9.19
CA HIS A 78 -8.89 -8.11 9.40
C HIS A 78 -8.64 -7.43 10.76
N PRO A 79 -7.52 -7.71 11.47
CA PRO A 79 -7.18 -7.05 12.74
C PRO A 79 -7.17 -5.51 12.70
N SER A 80 -6.92 -4.90 11.53
CA SER A 80 -6.99 -3.44 11.31
C SER A 80 -8.42 -2.87 11.30
N GLY A 81 -9.44 -3.70 11.38
CA GLY A 81 -10.85 -3.29 11.26
C GLY A 81 -11.43 -3.35 9.84
N ILE A 82 -10.64 -3.61 8.81
CA ILE A 82 -11.13 -3.82 7.44
C ILE A 82 -12.00 -5.09 7.39
N LEU A 83 -13.14 -4.99 6.68
CA LEU A 83 -13.92 -6.16 6.29
C LEU A 83 -13.60 -6.49 4.84
N TYR A 84 -13.26 -7.76 4.54
CA TYR A 84 -12.87 -8.14 3.17
C TYR A 84 -13.42 -9.51 2.77
N GLU A 85 -13.63 -9.68 1.46
CA GLU A 85 -13.97 -10.94 0.82
C GLU A 85 -13.01 -11.18 -0.35
N ILE A 86 -12.25 -12.26 -0.32
CA ILE A 86 -11.44 -12.69 -1.47
C ILE A 86 -12.35 -13.42 -2.44
N VAL A 87 -12.68 -12.76 -3.58
CA VAL A 87 -13.52 -13.34 -4.62
C VAL A 87 -12.71 -14.31 -5.48
N THR A 88 -11.46 -13.93 -5.78
CA THR A 88 -10.49 -14.76 -6.49
C THR A 88 -9.12 -14.54 -5.89
N PRO A 89 -8.40 -15.55 -5.43
CA PRO A 89 -7.12 -15.37 -4.76
C PRO A 89 -5.99 -14.86 -5.69
N GLY A 90 -6.09 -15.14 -7.01
CA GLY A 90 -5.03 -14.87 -7.95
C GLY A 90 -3.81 -15.74 -7.72
N ASP A 91 -2.65 -15.30 -8.24
CA ASP A 91 -1.37 -16.00 -8.11
C ASP A 91 -0.96 -16.20 -6.65
N THR A 92 -0.11 -17.21 -6.41
CA THR A 92 0.46 -17.47 -5.08
C THR A 92 1.43 -16.39 -4.62
N ALA A 93 2.16 -15.78 -5.55
CA ALA A 93 3.04 -14.65 -5.28
C ALA A 93 2.20 -13.40 -4.93
N LYS A 94 2.37 -12.90 -3.70
CA LYS A 94 1.64 -11.72 -3.21
C LYS A 94 2.50 -10.47 -3.36
N PRO A 95 1.91 -9.33 -3.75
CA PRO A 95 2.65 -8.08 -3.84
C PRO A 95 3.08 -7.59 -2.45
N ASN A 96 4.21 -6.90 -2.40
CA ASN A 96 4.63 -6.12 -1.25
C ASN A 96 4.37 -4.62 -1.47
N LEU A 97 4.62 -3.78 -0.48
CA LEU A 97 4.30 -2.36 -0.56
C LEU A 97 5.09 -1.58 -1.62
N CYS A 98 6.28 -2.07 -2.01
CA CYS A 98 7.10 -1.46 -3.05
C CYS A 98 6.71 -1.91 -4.47
N THR A 99 5.84 -2.93 -4.59
CA THR A 99 5.42 -3.45 -5.89
C THR A 99 4.52 -2.43 -6.58
N SER A 100 4.88 -2.05 -7.80
CA SER A 100 4.00 -1.30 -8.70
C SER A 100 3.04 -2.26 -9.36
N LEU A 101 1.74 -1.98 -9.23
CA LEU A 101 0.66 -2.84 -9.70
C LEU A 101 -0.29 -2.05 -10.59
N THR A 102 -0.75 -2.69 -11.67
CA THR A 102 -1.92 -2.24 -12.41
C THR A 102 -3.16 -2.86 -11.75
N MET A 103 -4.09 -2.00 -11.33
CA MET A 103 -5.28 -2.39 -10.60
C MET A 103 -6.49 -1.72 -11.20
N THR A 104 -7.54 -2.49 -11.45
CA THR A 104 -8.85 -1.99 -11.85
C THR A 104 -9.78 -2.01 -10.63
N TYR A 105 -10.44 -0.88 -10.33
CA TYR A 105 -11.25 -0.74 -9.13
C TYR A 105 -12.54 0.07 -9.35
N SER A 106 -13.48 -0.11 -8.42
CA SER A 106 -14.61 0.79 -8.20
C SER A 106 -14.77 1.07 -6.71
N GLY A 107 -14.99 2.34 -6.36
CA GLY A 107 -15.18 2.81 -4.97
C GLY A 107 -16.59 3.36 -4.76
N LYS A 108 -17.26 2.94 -3.66
CA LYS A 108 -18.60 3.39 -3.30
C LYS A 108 -18.68 3.81 -1.84
N LEU A 109 -19.56 4.77 -1.57
CA LEU A 109 -20.00 5.11 -0.21
C LEU A 109 -20.88 4.00 0.36
N MET A 110 -21.11 4.00 1.68
CA MET A 110 -22.06 3.08 2.32
C MET A 110 -23.52 3.26 1.86
N THR A 111 -23.82 4.35 1.18
CA THR A 111 -25.12 4.59 0.49
C THR A 111 -25.24 3.87 -0.86
N GLY A 112 -24.15 3.25 -1.35
CA GLY A 112 -24.07 2.63 -2.67
C GLY A 112 -23.67 3.60 -3.79
N ILE A 113 -23.58 4.91 -3.54
CA ILE A 113 -23.16 5.90 -4.52
C ILE A 113 -21.68 5.69 -4.86
N GLN A 114 -21.37 5.53 -6.16
CA GLN A 114 -20.01 5.45 -6.64
C GLN A 114 -19.36 6.83 -6.63
N PHE A 115 -18.22 6.95 -5.98
CA PHE A 115 -17.43 8.20 -5.95
C PHE A 115 -16.24 8.17 -6.89
N ASP A 116 -15.73 6.98 -7.22
CA ASP A 116 -14.58 6.82 -8.11
C ASP A 116 -14.53 5.42 -8.72
N ALA A 117 -13.92 5.29 -9.92
CA ALA A 117 -13.61 4.02 -10.56
C ALA A 117 -12.56 4.23 -11.65
N GLY A 118 -11.76 3.21 -11.94
CA GLY A 118 -10.76 3.29 -13.00
C GLY A 118 -9.74 2.18 -12.94
N THR A 119 -8.74 2.33 -13.81
CA THR A 119 -7.52 1.50 -13.81
C THR A 119 -6.32 2.40 -13.54
N ILE A 120 -5.51 2.03 -12.58
CA ILE A 120 -4.32 2.80 -12.16
C ILE A 120 -3.12 1.88 -12.05
N THR A 121 -1.92 2.46 -12.21
CA THR A 121 -0.65 1.77 -11.96
C THR A 121 0.15 2.56 -10.94
N TYR A 122 0.29 2.02 -9.73
CA TYR A 122 0.99 2.66 -8.62
C TYR A 122 1.69 1.63 -7.73
N ALA A 123 2.74 2.05 -7.01
CA ALA A 123 3.27 1.28 -5.91
C ALA A 123 2.29 1.33 -4.72
N LEU A 124 2.06 0.19 -4.06
CA LEU A 124 1.09 0.10 -2.97
C LEU A 124 1.36 1.08 -1.83
N LYS A 125 2.63 1.36 -1.53
CA LYS A 125 3.04 2.32 -0.48
C LYS A 125 2.52 3.75 -0.70
N ASP A 126 2.15 4.10 -1.93
CA ASP A 126 1.72 5.44 -2.32
C ASP A 126 0.18 5.59 -2.29
N LEU A 127 -0.53 4.53 -1.89
CA LEU A 127 -1.99 4.46 -1.83
C LEU A 127 -2.51 4.57 -0.39
N ILE A 128 -3.83 4.64 -0.23
CA ILE A 128 -4.47 4.66 1.11
C ILE A 128 -4.10 3.41 1.90
N VAL A 129 -3.98 3.56 3.22
CA VAL A 129 -3.50 2.50 4.12
C VAL A 129 -4.36 1.23 4.02
N GLY A 130 -5.66 1.38 3.84
CA GLY A 130 -6.56 0.25 3.65
C GLY A 130 -6.20 -0.63 2.45
N TRP A 131 -5.74 -0.03 1.34
CA TRP A 131 -5.26 -0.78 0.18
C TRP A 131 -3.89 -1.42 0.44
N GLN A 132 -3.00 -0.73 1.15
CA GLN A 132 -1.70 -1.29 1.56
C GLN A 132 -1.84 -2.56 2.40
N ILE A 133 -2.94 -2.69 3.15
CA ILE A 133 -3.24 -3.85 3.99
C ILE A 133 -3.97 -4.95 3.19
N ALA A 134 -5.00 -4.60 2.44
CA ALA A 134 -5.91 -5.58 1.85
C ALA A 134 -5.43 -6.13 0.50
N VAL A 135 -4.78 -5.32 -0.34
CA VAL A 135 -4.32 -5.76 -1.67
C VAL A 135 -3.28 -6.90 -1.61
N PRO A 136 -2.33 -6.92 -0.65
CA PRO A 136 -1.42 -8.05 -0.49
C PRO A 136 -2.07 -9.38 -0.09
N LEU A 137 -3.36 -9.41 0.20
CA LEU A 137 -4.09 -10.66 0.45
C LEU A 137 -4.36 -11.45 -0.84
N ILE A 138 -4.30 -10.79 -2.01
CA ILE A 138 -4.50 -11.41 -3.33
C ILE A 138 -3.24 -11.26 -4.19
N GLY A 139 -3.09 -12.13 -5.20
CA GLY A 139 -2.02 -12.06 -6.20
C GLY A 139 -2.52 -11.52 -7.53
N LYS A 140 -1.66 -11.54 -8.55
CA LYS A 140 -2.03 -11.16 -9.94
C LYS A 140 -3.22 -12.01 -10.42
N GLY A 141 -4.17 -11.39 -11.13
CA GLY A 141 -5.45 -11.99 -11.52
C GLY A 141 -6.45 -12.14 -10.37
N GLY A 142 -6.06 -11.74 -9.15
CA GLY A 142 -6.93 -11.80 -7.96
C GLY A 142 -7.98 -10.71 -7.94
N LYS A 143 -9.10 -10.99 -7.24
CA LYS A 143 -10.21 -10.05 -7.02
C LYS A 143 -10.59 -10.03 -5.56
N ILE A 144 -10.79 -8.84 -5.01
CA ILE A 144 -11.15 -8.61 -3.62
C ILE A 144 -12.24 -7.54 -3.51
N LYS A 145 -13.17 -7.75 -2.59
CA LYS A 145 -14.06 -6.70 -2.08
C LYS A 145 -13.58 -6.31 -0.69
N MET A 146 -13.58 -5.02 -0.37
CA MET A 146 -13.15 -4.55 0.93
C MET A 146 -13.99 -3.35 1.38
N VAL A 147 -14.33 -3.32 2.67
CA VAL A 147 -14.92 -2.16 3.33
C VAL A 147 -13.91 -1.66 4.34
N ILE A 148 -13.49 -0.41 4.14
CA ILE A 148 -12.35 0.20 4.83
C ILE A 148 -12.88 1.28 5.77
N PRO A 149 -12.53 1.26 7.07
CA PRO A 149 -12.88 2.34 7.97
C PRO A 149 -12.18 3.64 7.56
N SER A 150 -12.77 4.77 7.87
CA SER A 150 -12.30 6.08 7.42
C SER A 150 -10.86 6.39 7.84
N SER A 151 -10.43 5.94 9.00
CA SER A 151 -9.05 6.11 9.51
C SER A 151 -7.98 5.46 8.64
N LEU A 152 -8.33 4.45 7.86
CA LEU A 152 -7.46 3.75 6.90
C LEU A 152 -7.67 4.21 5.46
N ALA A 153 -8.54 5.20 5.25
CA ALA A 153 -8.86 5.82 3.96
C ALA A 153 -8.49 7.32 3.99
N TYR A 154 -9.49 8.20 3.99
CA TYR A 154 -9.24 9.64 3.88
C TYR A 154 -9.51 10.42 5.19
N GLY A 155 -10.06 9.79 6.22
CA GLY A 155 -10.30 10.40 7.53
C GLY A 155 -11.18 11.65 7.48
N ALA A 156 -10.75 12.69 8.23
CA ALA A 156 -11.49 13.95 8.36
C ALA A 156 -11.34 14.90 7.16
N ASN A 157 -10.35 14.67 6.26
CA ASN A 157 -10.02 15.57 5.14
C ASN A 157 -10.07 14.84 3.79
N PRO A 158 -11.22 14.31 3.37
CA PRO A 158 -11.37 13.60 2.12
C PRO A 158 -11.48 14.53 0.91
N PRO A 159 -11.38 13.97 -0.34
CA PRO A 159 -11.80 14.68 -1.56
C PRO A 159 -13.29 15.09 -1.48
N PRO A 160 -13.72 16.12 -2.25
CA PRO A 160 -15.10 16.66 -2.18
C PRO A 160 -16.21 15.65 -2.44
N SER A 161 -15.94 14.56 -3.18
CA SER A 161 -16.94 13.50 -3.47
C SER A 161 -17.17 12.53 -2.30
N ILE A 162 -16.41 12.64 -1.22
CA ILE A 162 -16.47 11.73 -0.08
C ILE A 162 -16.76 12.52 1.19
N PRO A 163 -17.76 12.15 1.99
CA PRO A 163 -18.00 12.79 3.29
C PRO A 163 -16.85 12.59 4.27
N ALA A 164 -16.62 13.56 5.13
CA ALA A 164 -15.62 13.43 6.20
C ALA A 164 -15.93 12.21 7.09
N ASN A 165 -14.88 11.47 7.44
CA ASN A 165 -14.94 10.27 8.27
C ASN A 165 -15.88 9.16 7.73
N ALA A 166 -16.08 9.11 6.41
CA ALA A 166 -16.88 8.05 5.79
C ALA A 166 -16.08 6.76 5.63
N PRO A 167 -16.60 5.59 6.05
CA PRO A 167 -16.06 4.31 5.62
C PRO A 167 -16.35 4.10 4.13
N LEU A 168 -15.47 3.36 3.43
CA LEU A 168 -15.53 3.20 1.98
C LEU A 168 -15.54 1.74 1.57
N TYR A 169 -16.35 1.41 0.57
CA TYR A 169 -16.32 0.13 -0.10
C TYR A 169 -15.51 0.20 -1.38
N PHE A 170 -14.69 -0.81 -1.61
CA PHE A 170 -13.99 -1.01 -2.89
C PHE A 170 -14.15 -2.45 -3.37
N GLN A 171 -14.31 -2.57 -4.68
CA GLN A 171 -14.10 -3.80 -5.41
C GLN A 171 -12.90 -3.61 -6.32
N MET A 172 -11.96 -4.55 -6.31
CA MET A 172 -10.68 -4.39 -7.01
C MET A 172 -10.19 -5.71 -7.61
N SER A 173 -9.48 -5.61 -8.74
CA SER A 173 -8.65 -6.67 -9.30
C SER A 173 -7.21 -6.20 -9.51
N ILE A 174 -6.26 -7.14 -9.45
CA ILE A 174 -4.88 -6.95 -9.90
C ILE A 174 -4.80 -7.54 -11.31
N ASP A 175 -4.38 -6.73 -12.28
CA ASP A 175 -4.32 -7.10 -13.69
C ASP A 175 -2.99 -7.80 -14.08
#